data_942e5cc9f8b6c45334d1103a25f784a8
#
_entry.id   942e5cc9f8b6c45334d1103a25f784a8
#
_cell.length_a   1.000
_cell.length_b   1.000
_cell.length_c   1.000
_cell.angle_alpha   90.00
_cell.angle_beta   90.00
_cell.angle_gamma   90.00
#
_symmetry.space_group_name_H-M   'P 1'
#
loop_
_entity.id
_entity.type
_entity.pdbx_description
1 polymer ?
#
loop_
_entity_poly.entity_id
_entity_poly.type
_entity_poly.pdbx_seq_one_letter_code
_entity_poly.pdbx_strand_id
1 'polypeptide(L)'
;MTTGPAPAALAPVAARVRPALVLVVAPEHIGTVDSEFARYARDYEIRCADTASGAREVVDQALEEGQPVALLGVGWTVPGVPSGLELMDELHARLPTARRICLTSRGDFGLSLPKLREALGQGRIDTYLLIPQGPRDEEFHTAVTEYLSDWGWTASTPEVTGVQVVDHAGSAEVARIRDFLDRMGIPHRVHRPDSEEGRAIISGLPSVQGGAAPAFPVVVSSMAGSAVLEGATARQVARLVYGSPQLVDSDDVVDLVVVGSGPAGLAAAVYGASEGLDTVVVEEDAVGGQAGTSSMIRNYLGFPRGISGMRLAQRARFQATRFGARIYTGLAARSITPGAAHGDPHVLHTEGGPLQARAVLVATGVQYRRLGVEALEGLVGLGVYYGAATSAAREMEGRDAYVVGGGNSAGQAAVHLARYAASVTLLVRRPDLASTMSDYLVREIASTPRITVRTSTQVTAGGGDGRLEWLEVTGPDGVARGEAGGLFLLLGADPCADWLPDAVLRDERGFVYTGREVPMEHWVAGRPPAALETTVPGIFAAGDVRAGSMKRVASASGEGAATVALVHAHLNA
;
A
#
# COMPACT_ATOMS: atom_id res chain seq x y z
N MET A 1 5.38 -4.38 -52.80
CA MET A 1 4.75 -5.30 -51.85
C MET A 1 5.82 -6.22 -51.29
N THR A 2 6.44 -5.86 -50.19
CA THR A 2 7.43 -6.68 -49.46
C THR A 2 6.79 -7.11 -48.15
N THR A 3 6.46 -8.37 -48.07
CA THR A 3 5.93 -9.02 -46.86
C THR A 3 7.02 -9.03 -45.81
N GLY A 4 6.83 -8.28 -44.72
CA GLY A 4 7.67 -8.35 -43.52
C GLY A 4 7.56 -9.72 -42.85
N PRO A 5 8.57 -10.15 -42.10
CA PRO A 5 8.56 -11.43 -41.40
C PRO A 5 7.45 -11.48 -40.35
N ALA A 6 6.77 -12.62 -40.30
CA ALA A 6 5.75 -12.92 -39.31
C ALA A 6 6.35 -12.84 -37.88
N PRO A 7 5.61 -12.37 -36.87
CA PRO A 7 6.11 -12.34 -35.52
C PRO A 7 6.40 -13.78 -35.04
N ALA A 8 7.59 -13.94 -34.43
CA ALA A 8 8.01 -15.21 -33.85
C ALA A 8 6.98 -15.69 -32.83
N ALA A 9 6.54 -16.95 -32.97
CA ALA A 9 5.62 -17.58 -32.02
C ALA A 9 6.26 -17.56 -30.61
N LEU A 10 5.55 -17.00 -29.64
CA LEU A 10 5.91 -17.07 -28.24
C LEU A 10 6.07 -18.54 -27.82
N ALA A 11 7.21 -18.87 -27.23
CA ALA A 11 7.46 -20.18 -26.65
C ALA A 11 6.34 -20.58 -25.70
N PRO A 12 5.95 -21.88 -25.63
CA PRO A 12 4.87 -22.31 -24.74
C PRO A 12 5.24 -21.96 -23.29
N VAL A 13 4.35 -21.23 -22.64
CA VAL A 13 4.44 -20.91 -21.21
C VAL A 13 4.49 -22.23 -20.45
N ALA A 14 5.54 -22.45 -19.67
CA ALA A 14 5.66 -23.61 -18.80
C ALA A 14 4.36 -23.77 -17.98
N ALA A 15 3.84 -24.99 -17.89
CA ALA A 15 2.61 -25.29 -17.19
C ALA A 15 2.71 -24.76 -15.74
N ARG A 16 1.91 -23.76 -15.40
CA ARG A 16 1.94 -23.12 -14.10
C ARG A 16 1.38 -24.04 -13.02
N VAL A 17 2.06 -24.09 -11.89
CA VAL A 17 1.52 -24.66 -10.66
C VAL A 17 0.40 -23.72 -10.18
N ARG A 18 -0.86 -24.15 -10.25
CA ARG A 18 -1.99 -23.38 -9.73
C ARG A 18 -1.88 -23.28 -8.22
N PRO A 19 -2.17 -22.12 -7.61
CA PRO A 19 -2.19 -22.01 -6.15
C PRO A 19 -3.25 -22.95 -5.55
N ALA A 20 -2.96 -23.49 -4.37
CA ALA A 20 -3.89 -24.39 -3.68
C ALA A 20 -4.84 -23.63 -2.74
N LEU A 21 -6.07 -24.14 -2.63
CA LEU A 21 -6.99 -23.87 -1.53
C LEU A 21 -7.06 -25.14 -0.69
N VAL A 22 -6.56 -25.08 0.56
CA VAL A 22 -6.58 -26.22 1.48
C VAL A 22 -7.80 -26.10 2.39
N LEU A 23 -8.71 -27.07 2.28
CA LEU A 23 -9.99 -27.09 2.97
C LEU A 23 -10.04 -28.31 3.90
N VAL A 24 -10.21 -28.07 5.17
CA VAL A 24 -10.20 -29.12 6.20
C VAL A 24 -11.49 -29.02 7.00
N VAL A 25 -12.39 -29.94 6.83
CA VAL A 25 -13.69 -29.96 7.53
C VAL A 25 -14.06 -31.38 7.94
N ALA A 26 -14.94 -31.51 8.92
CA ALA A 26 -15.42 -32.82 9.34
C ALA A 26 -16.06 -33.61 8.17
N PRO A 27 -16.00 -34.96 8.18
CA PRO A 27 -16.43 -35.81 7.06
C PRO A 27 -17.84 -35.51 6.54
N GLU A 28 -18.78 -35.16 7.43
CA GLU A 28 -20.15 -34.81 7.08
C GLU A 28 -20.29 -33.52 6.25
N HIS A 29 -19.28 -32.65 6.26
CA HIS A 29 -19.29 -31.36 5.55
C HIS A 29 -18.42 -31.34 4.31
N ILE A 30 -17.55 -32.35 4.09
CA ILE A 30 -16.56 -32.33 3.03
C ILE A 30 -17.19 -32.24 1.64
N GLY A 31 -18.26 -33.00 1.39
CA GLY A 31 -18.95 -32.98 0.11
C GLY A 31 -19.60 -31.63 -0.22
N THR A 32 -20.14 -30.95 0.79
CA THR A 32 -20.70 -29.60 0.62
C THR A 32 -19.61 -28.58 0.32
N VAL A 33 -18.52 -28.60 1.09
CA VAL A 33 -17.42 -27.65 0.93
C VAL A 33 -16.72 -27.86 -0.41
N ASP A 34 -16.45 -29.10 -0.80
CA ASP A 34 -15.85 -29.42 -2.10
C ASP A 34 -16.73 -28.91 -3.26
N SER A 35 -18.03 -29.16 -3.20
CA SER A 35 -18.98 -28.68 -4.21
C SER A 35 -19.02 -27.15 -4.32
N GLU A 36 -19.03 -26.43 -3.20
CA GLU A 36 -19.07 -24.98 -3.20
C GLU A 36 -17.76 -24.35 -3.68
N PHE A 37 -16.62 -24.96 -3.36
CA PHE A 37 -15.33 -24.49 -3.82
C PHE A 37 -14.99 -24.90 -5.26
N ALA A 38 -15.72 -25.85 -5.89
CA ALA A 38 -15.51 -26.27 -7.27
C ALA A 38 -15.55 -25.10 -8.28
N ARG A 39 -16.28 -23.99 -7.99
CA ARG A 39 -16.30 -22.79 -8.84
C ARG A 39 -14.93 -22.11 -8.97
N TYR A 40 -14.03 -22.31 -8.01
CA TYR A 40 -12.68 -21.75 -8.02
C TYR A 40 -11.66 -22.69 -8.70
N ALA A 41 -12.03 -23.93 -9.08
CA ALA A 41 -11.12 -24.95 -9.61
C ALA A 41 -10.47 -24.56 -10.94
N ARG A 42 -10.99 -23.55 -11.65
CA ARG A 42 -10.36 -23.01 -12.84
C ARG A 42 -9.02 -22.33 -12.52
N ASP A 43 -8.96 -21.57 -11.45
CA ASP A 43 -7.83 -20.69 -11.13
C ASP A 43 -6.99 -21.24 -9.97
N TYR A 44 -7.56 -22.16 -9.16
CA TYR A 44 -6.95 -22.74 -7.97
C TYR A 44 -7.08 -24.27 -7.98
N GLU A 45 -6.18 -24.94 -7.31
CA GLU A 45 -6.30 -26.36 -7.01
C GLU A 45 -7.00 -26.55 -5.67
N ILE A 46 -8.11 -27.28 -5.65
CA ILE A 46 -8.88 -27.55 -4.44
C ILE A 46 -8.34 -28.82 -3.79
N ARG A 47 -7.82 -28.71 -2.57
CA ARG A 47 -7.31 -29.83 -1.78
C ARG A 47 -8.12 -29.94 -0.50
N CYS A 48 -8.86 -31.04 -0.36
CA CYS A 48 -9.72 -31.28 0.79
C CYS A 48 -9.14 -32.35 1.71
N ALA A 49 -9.36 -32.18 3.03
CA ALA A 49 -9.08 -33.18 4.04
C ALA A 49 -10.21 -33.20 5.07
N ASP A 50 -10.49 -34.38 5.67
CA ASP A 50 -11.55 -34.59 6.66
C ASP A 50 -11.01 -34.91 8.06
N THR A 51 -9.69 -34.93 8.21
CA THR A 51 -8.97 -35.16 9.47
C THR A 51 -7.75 -34.27 9.58
N ALA A 52 -7.25 -34.09 10.79
CA ALA A 52 -6.01 -33.31 11.02
C ALA A 52 -4.76 -33.98 10.41
N SER A 53 -4.69 -35.33 10.38
CA SER A 53 -3.58 -36.03 9.69
C SER A 53 -3.61 -35.81 8.18
N GLY A 54 -4.79 -35.94 7.56
CA GLY A 54 -4.95 -35.69 6.14
C GLY A 54 -4.62 -34.24 5.77
N ALA A 55 -4.96 -33.29 6.64
CA ALA A 55 -4.61 -31.88 6.44
C ALA A 55 -3.08 -31.65 6.42
N ARG A 56 -2.34 -32.32 7.31
CA ARG A 56 -0.86 -32.27 7.34
C ARG A 56 -0.27 -32.85 6.08
N GLU A 57 -0.76 -34.02 5.63
CA GLU A 57 -0.31 -34.66 4.38
C GLU A 57 -0.55 -33.77 3.15
N VAL A 58 -1.72 -33.14 3.04
CA VAL A 58 -2.04 -32.18 1.97
C VAL A 58 -1.09 -30.98 1.98
N VAL A 59 -0.77 -30.45 3.16
CA VAL A 59 0.17 -29.32 3.30
C VAL A 59 1.60 -29.76 2.99
N ASP A 60 2.02 -30.95 3.45
CA ASP A 60 3.35 -31.51 3.15
C ASP A 60 3.53 -31.64 1.63
N GLN A 61 2.55 -32.21 0.95
CA GLN A 61 2.58 -32.36 -0.50
C GLN A 61 2.65 -31.01 -1.22
N ALA A 62 1.85 -30.00 -0.79
CA ALA A 62 1.89 -28.67 -1.39
C ALA A 62 3.26 -28.01 -1.24
N LEU A 63 3.91 -28.18 -0.08
CA LEU A 63 5.26 -27.64 0.19
C LEU A 63 6.32 -28.37 -0.63
N GLU A 64 6.26 -29.70 -0.75
CA GLU A 64 7.19 -30.50 -1.56
C GLU A 64 7.08 -30.15 -3.05
N GLU A 65 5.88 -29.90 -3.54
CA GLU A 65 5.63 -29.46 -4.92
C GLU A 65 5.97 -27.97 -5.15
N GLY A 66 6.37 -27.24 -4.12
CA GLY A 66 6.60 -25.79 -4.20
C GLY A 66 5.32 -25.01 -4.57
N GLN A 67 4.14 -25.59 -4.28
CA GLN A 67 2.85 -25.00 -4.63
C GLN A 67 2.45 -23.93 -3.61
N PRO A 68 2.18 -22.68 -4.04
CA PRO A 68 1.68 -21.65 -3.13
C PRO A 68 0.28 -22.02 -2.63
N VAL A 69 0.02 -21.81 -1.34
CA VAL A 69 -1.31 -21.97 -0.74
C VAL A 69 -1.95 -20.61 -0.54
N ALA A 70 -3.08 -20.38 -1.20
CA ALA A 70 -3.78 -19.09 -1.15
C ALA A 70 -4.72 -18.97 0.06
N LEU A 71 -5.33 -20.08 0.46
CA LEU A 71 -6.34 -20.12 1.52
C LEU A 71 -6.22 -21.40 2.35
N LEU A 72 -6.34 -21.24 3.66
CA LEU A 72 -6.62 -22.29 4.63
C LEU A 72 -8.06 -22.12 5.14
N GLY A 73 -8.95 -23.03 4.73
CA GLY A 73 -10.32 -23.11 5.24
C GLY A 73 -10.42 -24.27 6.23
N VAL A 74 -10.44 -24.00 7.53
CA VAL A 74 -10.45 -25.05 8.56
C VAL A 74 -11.73 -25.02 9.34
N GLY A 75 -12.37 -26.17 9.45
CA GLY A 75 -13.60 -26.37 10.22
C GLY A 75 -13.38 -26.09 11.72
N TRP A 76 -14.40 -25.56 12.39
CA TRP A 76 -14.40 -25.42 13.85
C TRP A 76 -14.12 -26.75 14.55
N THR A 77 -14.78 -27.82 14.07
CA THR A 77 -14.59 -29.19 14.50
C THR A 77 -13.88 -29.97 13.40
N VAL A 78 -12.72 -30.57 13.72
CA VAL A 78 -11.95 -31.43 12.83
C VAL A 78 -11.50 -32.65 13.62
N PRO A 79 -11.74 -33.89 13.14
CA PRO A 79 -11.26 -35.10 13.80
C PRO A 79 -9.72 -35.12 13.95
N GLY A 80 -9.25 -35.57 15.13
CA GLY A 80 -7.84 -35.72 15.41
C GLY A 80 -7.15 -34.54 16.07
N VAL A 81 -7.89 -33.46 16.38
CA VAL A 81 -7.41 -32.30 17.16
C VAL A 81 -8.49 -31.82 18.13
N PRO A 82 -8.12 -31.18 19.26
CA PRO A 82 -9.10 -30.62 20.20
C PRO A 82 -9.92 -29.48 19.63
N SER A 83 -9.35 -28.73 18.69
CA SER A 83 -10.00 -27.56 18.07
C SER A 83 -9.43 -27.31 16.67
N GLY A 84 -10.29 -26.93 15.73
CA GLY A 84 -9.85 -26.47 14.40
C GLY A 84 -9.01 -25.20 14.44
N LEU A 85 -9.12 -24.36 15.48
CA LEU A 85 -8.24 -23.19 15.66
C LEU A 85 -6.78 -23.59 15.97
N GLU A 86 -6.57 -24.66 16.75
CA GLU A 86 -5.21 -25.17 17.01
C GLU A 86 -4.58 -25.72 15.73
N LEU A 87 -5.36 -26.46 14.93
CA LEU A 87 -4.89 -26.93 13.63
C LEU A 87 -4.62 -25.76 12.68
N MET A 88 -5.45 -24.72 12.68
CA MET A 88 -5.22 -23.50 11.89
C MET A 88 -3.88 -22.84 12.23
N ASP A 89 -3.57 -22.69 13.52
CA ASP A 89 -2.30 -22.11 13.98
C ASP A 89 -1.10 -22.96 13.56
N GLU A 90 -1.22 -24.28 13.70
CA GLU A 90 -0.17 -25.24 13.29
C GLU A 90 0.10 -25.13 11.77
N LEU A 91 -0.94 -25.21 10.95
CA LEU A 91 -0.79 -25.15 9.49
C LEU A 91 -0.34 -23.77 9.02
N HIS A 92 -0.83 -22.70 9.63
CA HIS A 92 -0.44 -21.35 9.27
C HIS A 92 1.02 -21.03 9.60
N ALA A 93 1.57 -21.59 10.66
CA ALA A 93 3.01 -21.46 10.97
C ALA A 93 3.90 -21.96 9.83
N ARG A 94 3.41 -22.92 9.03
CA ARG A 94 4.07 -23.49 7.85
C ARG A 94 3.72 -22.78 6.55
N LEU A 95 2.58 -22.11 6.52
CA LEU A 95 2.00 -21.41 5.35
C LEU A 95 1.65 -19.95 5.71
N PRO A 96 2.65 -19.11 6.04
CA PRO A 96 2.41 -17.79 6.65
C PRO A 96 1.70 -16.79 5.73
N THR A 97 1.70 -17.02 4.42
CA THR A 97 1.03 -16.14 3.45
C THR A 97 -0.42 -16.53 3.15
N ALA A 98 -0.84 -17.75 3.53
CA ALA A 98 -2.20 -18.23 3.28
C ALA A 98 -3.23 -17.43 4.08
N ARG A 99 -4.37 -17.11 3.47
CA ARG A 99 -5.52 -16.53 4.18
C ARG A 99 -6.23 -17.59 5.01
N ARG A 100 -6.75 -17.20 6.18
CA ARG A 100 -7.28 -18.13 7.20
C ARG A 100 -8.77 -17.91 7.41
N ILE A 101 -9.57 -18.88 7.02
CA ILE A 101 -11.02 -18.87 7.23
C ILE A 101 -11.41 -20.02 8.14
N CYS A 102 -12.00 -19.72 9.30
CA CYS A 102 -12.61 -20.77 10.11
C CYS A 102 -14.04 -21.03 9.63
N LEU A 103 -14.34 -22.29 9.28
CA LEU A 103 -15.64 -22.74 8.81
C LEU A 103 -16.43 -23.33 9.99
N THR A 104 -17.64 -22.87 10.25
CA THR A 104 -18.48 -23.39 11.34
C THR A 104 -19.84 -23.82 10.83
N SER A 105 -20.36 -24.91 11.37
CA SER A 105 -21.73 -25.34 11.10
C SER A 105 -22.74 -24.44 11.81
N ARG A 106 -24.00 -24.42 11.36
CA ARG A 106 -25.07 -23.71 12.09
C ARG A 106 -25.31 -24.29 13.48
N GLY A 107 -25.12 -25.61 13.62
CA GLY A 107 -25.25 -26.27 14.91
C GLY A 107 -24.22 -25.83 15.92
N ASP A 108 -23.00 -25.63 15.48
CA ASP A 108 -21.86 -25.24 16.33
C ASP A 108 -21.74 -23.73 16.51
N PHE A 109 -22.43 -22.92 15.71
CA PHE A 109 -22.23 -21.47 15.65
C PHE A 109 -22.36 -20.78 17.02
N GLY A 110 -23.39 -21.13 17.79
CA GLY A 110 -23.60 -20.55 19.12
C GLY A 110 -22.49 -20.86 20.11
N LEU A 111 -21.90 -22.07 20.03
CA LEU A 111 -20.81 -22.53 20.90
C LEU A 111 -19.45 -21.98 20.45
N SER A 112 -19.24 -21.88 19.15
CA SER A 112 -17.97 -21.44 18.55
C SER A 112 -17.77 -19.92 18.59
N LEU A 113 -18.86 -19.15 18.48
CA LEU A 113 -18.84 -17.71 18.28
C LEU A 113 -17.98 -16.91 19.29
N PRO A 114 -18.02 -17.15 20.61
CA PRO A 114 -17.17 -16.43 21.55
C PRO A 114 -15.68 -16.62 21.27
N LYS A 115 -15.25 -17.86 21.04
CA LYS A 115 -13.84 -18.21 20.75
C LYS A 115 -13.42 -17.73 19.35
N LEU A 116 -14.32 -17.76 18.36
CA LEU A 116 -14.05 -17.24 17.02
C LEU A 116 -13.84 -15.71 17.04
N ARG A 117 -14.63 -14.97 17.84
CA ARG A 117 -14.44 -13.53 18.04
C ARG A 117 -13.11 -13.21 18.74
N GLU A 118 -12.74 -14.01 19.72
CA GLU A 118 -11.45 -13.88 20.38
C GLU A 118 -10.30 -14.16 19.42
N ALA A 119 -10.34 -15.25 18.65
CA ALA A 119 -9.34 -15.63 17.66
C ALA A 119 -9.22 -14.56 16.54
N LEU A 120 -10.33 -13.98 16.11
CA LEU A 120 -10.35 -12.86 15.15
C LEU A 120 -9.69 -11.62 15.75
N GLY A 121 -10.00 -11.27 17.00
CA GLY A 121 -9.42 -10.13 17.71
C GLY A 121 -7.91 -10.29 17.95
N GLN A 122 -7.44 -11.52 18.15
CA GLN A 122 -6.02 -11.87 18.29
C GLN A 122 -5.29 -12.02 16.95
N GLY A 123 -5.99 -11.92 15.82
CA GLY A 123 -5.39 -12.09 14.49
C GLY A 123 -5.01 -13.54 14.16
N ARG A 124 -5.51 -14.53 14.87
CA ARG A 124 -5.29 -15.97 14.60
C ARG A 124 -6.04 -16.46 13.37
N ILE A 125 -7.16 -15.83 13.03
CA ILE A 125 -7.95 -16.05 11.82
C ILE A 125 -8.23 -14.71 11.12
N ASP A 126 -8.40 -14.73 9.82
CA ASP A 126 -8.77 -13.54 9.03
C ASP A 126 -10.30 -13.34 9.03
N THR A 127 -11.07 -14.43 9.09
CA THR A 127 -12.52 -14.41 9.29
C THR A 127 -13.04 -15.79 9.73
N TYR A 128 -14.33 -15.83 10.07
CA TYR A 128 -15.09 -17.07 10.19
C TYR A 128 -16.35 -16.98 9.31
N LEU A 129 -16.74 -18.10 8.71
CA LEU A 129 -17.90 -18.21 7.86
C LEU A 129 -18.74 -19.43 8.26
N LEU A 130 -20.04 -19.33 8.07
CA LEU A 130 -20.92 -20.49 8.15
C LEU A 130 -20.68 -21.38 6.92
N ILE A 131 -20.64 -22.70 7.13
CA ILE A 131 -20.65 -23.66 6.02
C ILE A 131 -21.95 -23.44 5.24
N PRO A 132 -21.86 -23.18 3.91
CA PRO A 132 -23.03 -22.87 3.10
C PRO A 132 -24.03 -24.04 3.06
N GLN A 133 -25.31 -23.73 2.92
CA GLN A 133 -26.38 -24.72 2.84
C GLN A 133 -26.92 -24.90 1.42
N GLY A 134 -26.29 -24.30 0.44
CA GLY A 134 -26.70 -24.39 -0.96
C GLY A 134 -25.90 -23.48 -1.89
N PRO A 135 -25.98 -23.71 -3.20
CA PRO A 135 -25.07 -23.12 -4.19
C PRO A 135 -25.28 -21.63 -4.46
N ARG A 136 -26.12 -20.93 -3.70
CA ARG A 136 -26.43 -19.50 -3.85
C ARG A 136 -26.12 -18.68 -2.60
N ASP A 137 -25.16 -19.12 -1.80
CA ASP A 137 -24.67 -18.32 -0.68
C ASP A 137 -23.70 -17.24 -1.17
N GLU A 138 -24.26 -16.16 -1.73
CA GLU A 138 -23.49 -15.07 -2.30
C GLU A 138 -22.64 -14.34 -1.25
N GLU A 139 -23.08 -14.29 0.01
CA GLU A 139 -22.29 -13.70 1.09
C GLU A 139 -21.03 -14.52 1.37
N PHE A 140 -21.18 -15.84 1.43
CA PHE A 140 -20.05 -16.76 1.59
C PHE A 140 -19.03 -16.61 0.45
N HIS A 141 -19.51 -16.66 -0.79
CA HIS A 141 -18.63 -16.57 -1.95
C HIS A 141 -17.99 -15.19 -2.13
N THR A 142 -18.71 -14.12 -1.82
CA THR A 142 -18.16 -12.77 -1.79
C THR A 142 -17.01 -12.69 -0.79
N ALA A 143 -17.18 -13.24 0.43
CA ALA A 143 -16.12 -13.27 1.43
C ALA A 143 -14.89 -14.04 0.95
N VAL A 144 -15.08 -15.27 0.42
CA VAL A 144 -13.99 -16.09 -0.11
C VAL A 144 -13.25 -15.35 -1.23
N THR A 145 -13.99 -14.79 -2.20
CA THR A 145 -13.41 -14.06 -3.34
C THR A 145 -12.60 -12.85 -2.89
N GLU A 146 -13.06 -12.10 -1.88
CA GLU A 146 -12.31 -10.98 -1.31
C GLU A 146 -10.96 -11.44 -0.74
N TYR A 147 -10.92 -12.54 0.03
CA TYR A 147 -9.67 -13.06 0.60
C TYR A 147 -8.74 -13.63 -0.47
N LEU A 148 -9.26 -14.33 -1.46
CA LEU A 148 -8.47 -14.81 -2.61
C LEU A 148 -7.90 -13.64 -3.42
N SER A 149 -8.69 -12.61 -3.64
CA SER A 149 -8.23 -11.38 -4.29
C SER A 149 -7.15 -10.67 -3.46
N ASP A 150 -7.30 -10.60 -2.12
CA ASP A 150 -6.27 -10.04 -1.23
C ASP A 150 -4.97 -10.85 -1.27
N TRP A 151 -5.08 -12.17 -1.29
CA TRP A 151 -3.92 -13.04 -1.44
C TRP A 151 -3.24 -12.84 -2.80
N GLY A 152 -4.02 -12.78 -3.87
CA GLY A 152 -3.51 -12.56 -5.22
C GLY A 152 -2.68 -11.28 -5.34
N TRP A 153 -3.13 -10.20 -4.74
CA TRP A 153 -2.40 -8.93 -4.72
C TRP A 153 -1.13 -8.96 -3.87
N THR A 154 -1.10 -9.77 -2.81
CA THR A 154 0.01 -9.78 -1.85
C THR A 154 0.97 -10.95 -2.01
N ALA A 155 0.53 -12.06 -2.57
CA ALA A 155 1.26 -13.33 -2.57
C ALA A 155 1.48 -13.97 -3.94
N SER A 156 0.67 -13.65 -4.96
CA SER A 156 0.79 -14.28 -6.27
C SER A 156 1.87 -13.65 -7.16
N THR A 157 2.46 -14.46 -8.04
CA THR A 157 3.28 -13.96 -9.14
C THR A 157 2.34 -13.57 -10.28
N PRO A 158 2.45 -12.34 -10.84
CA PRO A 158 1.52 -11.90 -11.90
C PRO A 158 1.60 -12.76 -13.16
N GLU A 159 0.44 -13.04 -13.76
CA GLU A 159 0.35 -13.83 -15.01
C GLU A 159 0.85 -13.06 -16.24
N VAL A 160 0.56 -11.78 -16.27
CA VAL A 160 0.98 -10.90 -17.35
C VAL A 160 2.01 -9.94 -16.79
N THR A 161 3.20 -9.92 -17.38
CA THR A 161 4.24 -8.97 -16.99
C THR A 161 4.05 -7.70 -17.81
N GLY A 162 3.56 -6.64 -17.16
CA GLY A 162 3.41 -5.32 -17.78
C GLY A 162 4.73 -4.55 -17.88
N VAL A 163 5.60 -4.74 -16.87
CA VAL A 163 6.90 -4.09 -16.78
C VAL A 163 7.97 -5.10 -16.39
N GLN A 164 9.11 -5.08 -17.08
CA GLN A 164 10.29 -5.86 -16.74
C GLN A 164 11.42 -4.90 -16.34
N VAL A 165 12.07 -5.19 -15.23
CA VAL A 165 13.19 -4.40 -14.69
C VAL A 165 14.43 -5.27 -14.67
N VAL A 166 15.55 -4.80 -15.20
CA VAL A 166 16.82 -5.52 -15.16
C VAL A 166 17.83 -4.69 -14.39
N ASP A 167 18.40 -5.24 -13.32
CA ASP A 167 19.45 -4.59 -12.54
C ASP A 167 20.22 -5.59 -11.68
N HIS A 168 21.32 -5.13 -11.10
CA HIS A 168 22.10 -5.86 -10.11
C HIS A 168 21.34 -5.97 -8.78
N ALA A 169 21.68 -6.99 -7.99
CA ALA A 169 21.08 -7.15 -6.67
C ALA A 169 21.42 -5.94 -5.76
N GLY A 170 20.43 -5.47 -4.97
CA GLY A 170 20.65 -4.42 -3.97
C GLY A 170 20.56 -2.98 -4.47
N SER A 171 20.01 -2.73 -5.65
CA SER A 171 19.78 -1.37 -6.16
C SER A 171 18.65 -0.65 -5.43
N ALA A 172 18.96 0.52 -4.84
CA ALA A 172 17.98 1.37 -4.17
C ALA A 172 16.92 1.91 -5.15
N GLU A 173 17.31 2.20 -6.40
CA GLU A 173 16.37 2.68 -7.41
C GLU A 173 15.41 1.60 -7.86
N VAL A 174 15.86 0.34 -7.98
CA VAL A 174 14.94 -0.79 -8.23
C VAL A 174 13.93 -0.96 -7.10
N ALA A 175 14.35 -0.75 -5.84
CA ALA A 175 13.42 -0.79 -4.71
C ALA A 175 12.32 0.28 -4.83
N ARG A 176 12.67 1.51 -5.25
CA ARG A 176 11.69 2.59 -5.50
C ARG A 176 10.78 2.28 -6.69
N ILE A 177 11.34 1.77 -7.79
CA ILE A 177 10.58 1.35 -8.97
C ILE A 177 9.57 0.25 -8.60
N ARG A 178 10.01 -0.76 -7.82
CA ARG A 178 9.13 -1.83 -7.34
C ARG A 178 8.01 -1.29 -6.44
N ASP A 179 8.34 -0.44 -5.46
CA ASP A 179 7.33 0.18 -4.58
C ASP A 179 6.28 0.95 -5.40
N PHE A 180 6.73 1.72 -6.40
CA PHE A 180 5.84 2.41 -7.32
C PHE A 180 4.93 1.43 -8.09
N LEU A 181 5.50 0.40 -8.71
CA LEU A 181 4.76 -0.57 -9.52
C LEU A 181 3.77 -1.38 -8.66
N ASP A 182 4.18 -1.79 -7.46
CA ASP A 182 3.32 -2.47 -6.49
C ASP A 182 2.15 -1.58 -6.06
N ARG A 183 2.42 -0.32 -5.70
CA ARG A 183 1.38 0.64 -5.30
C ARG A 183 0.40 0.96 -6.43
N MET A 184 0.88 0.97 -7.65
CA MET A 184 0.04 1.21 -8.83
C MET A 184 -0.66 -0.06 -9.33
N GLY A 185 -0.37 -1.22 -8.75
CA GLY A 185 -0.91 -2.51 -9.16
C GLY A 185 -0.47 -2.94 -10.55
N ILE A 186 0.75 -2.55 -10.94
CA ILE A 186 1.32 -2.88 -12.24
C ILE A 186 2.09 -4.19 -12.13
N PRO A 187 1.66 -5.24 -12.84
CA PRO A 187 2.37 -6.51 -12.88
C PRO A 187 3.79 -6.33 -13.41
N HIS A 188 4.79 -6.71 -12.62
CA HIS A 188 6.18 -6.53 -12.99
C HIS A 188 7.05 -7.71 -12.55
N ARG A 189 8.24 -7.83 -13.17
CA ARG A 189 9.29 -8.77 -12.79
C ARG A 189 10.63 -8.07 -12.77
N VAL A 190 11.49 -8.47 -11.81
CA VAL A 190 12.87 -8.01 -11.71
C VAL A 190 13.79 -9.17 -12.08
N HIS A 191 14.69 -8.92 -13.01
CA HIS A 191 15.66 -9.88 -13.52
C HIS A 191 17.07 -9.41 -13.19
N ARG A 192 17.95 -10.36 -12.91
CA ARG A 192 19.39 -10.06 -12.84
C ARG A 192 19.96 -9.95 -14.25
N PRO A 193 20.99 -9.12 -14.48
CA PRO A 193 21.63 -8.99 -15.78
C PRO A 193 22.23 -10.30 -16.30
N ASP A 194 22.64 -11.20 -15.39
CA ASP A 194 23.21 -12.51 -15.68
C ASP A 194 22.17 -13.63 -15.83
N SER A 195 20.88 -13.37 -15.61
CA SER A 195 19.80 -14.32 -15.90
C SER A 195 19.55 -14.48 -17.40
N GLU A 196 18.84 -15.53 -17.83
CA GLU A 196 18.51 -15.76 -19.23
C GLU A 196 17.66 -14.61 -19.77
N GLU A 197 16.60 -14.24 -19.05
CA GLU A 197 15.70 -13.14 -19.39
C GLU A 197 16.43 -11.79 -19.37
N GLY A 198 17.26 -11.55 -18.36
CA GLY A 198 18.05 -10.31 -18.25
C GLY A 198 18.99 -10.14 -19.45
N ARG A 199 19.71 -11.20 -19.84
CA ARG A 199 20.59 -11.18 -21.03
C ARG A 199 19.80 -10.97 -22.32
N ALA A 200 18.62 -11.60 -22.45
CA ALA A 200 17.76 -11.42 -23.61
C ALA A 200 17.31 -9.96 -23.76
N ILE A 201 16.89 -9.32 -22.65
CA ILE A 201 16.50 -7.90 -22.63
C ILE A 201 17.69 -7.02 -22.99
N ILE A 202 18.85 -7.22 -22.34
CA ILE A 202 20.06 -6.40 -22.54
C ILE A 202 20.53 -6.50 -24.00
N SER A 203 20.56 -7.68 -24.59
CA SER A 203 21.01 -7.86 -25.98
C SER A 203 20.14 -7.13 -27.01
N GLY A 204 18.87 -6.85 -26.66
CA GLY A 204 17.93 -6.09 -27.48
C GLY A 204 18.06 -4.57 -27.37
N LEU A 205 18.90 -4.06 -26.43
CA LEU A 205 19.02 -2.61 -26.21
C LEU A 205 19.74 -1.90 -27.37
N PRO A 206 19.25 -0.73 -27.80
CA PRO A 206 19.93 0.05 -28.83
C PRO A 206 21.34 0.46 -28.42
N SER A 207 21.59 0.79 -27.15
CA SER A 207 22.91 1.12 -26.60
C SER A 207 23.91 -0.04 -26.77
N VAL A 208 23.50 -1.26 -26.42
CA VAL A 208 24.33 -2.46 -26.51
C VAL A 208 24.61 -2.83 -27.97
N GLN A 209 23.62 -2.71 -28.85
CA GLN A 209 23.79 -2.92 -30.30
C GLN A 209 24.73 -1.88 -30.91
N GLY A 210 24.78 -0.67 -30.34
CA GLY A 210 25.75 0.38 -30.68
C GLY A 210 27.13 0.23 -30.03
N GLY A 211 27.37 -0.83 -29.24
CA GLY A 211 28.64 -1.12 -28.57
C GLY A 211 28.86 -0.40 -27.25
N ALA A 212 27.84 0.22 -26.67
CA ALA A 212 27.88 0.85 -25.35
C ALA A 212 27.41 -0.10 -24.24
N ALA A 213 27.87 0.11 -23.01
CA ALA A 213 27.36 -0.59 -21.86
C ALA A 213 25.99 -0.02 -21.45
N PRO A 214 25.01 -0.85 -21.05
CA PRO A 214 23.69 -0.38 -20.63
C PRO A 214 23.78 0.38 -19.30
N ALA A 215 22.99 1.45 -19.15
CA ALA A 215 22.81 2.11 -17.87
C ALA A 215 21.69 1.42 -17.09
N PHE A 216 22.01 0.94 -15.87
CA PHE A 216 21.04 0.29 -14.98
C PHE A 216 20.36 1.29 -14.03
N PRO A 217 19.10 1.02 -13.59
CA PRO A 217 18.23 -0.09 -14.01
C PRO A 217 17.71 0.09 -15.43
N VAL A 218 17.56 -1.03 -16.17
CA VAL A 218 16.85 -1.06 -17.44
C VAL A 218 15.41 -1.43 -17.20
N VAL A 219 14.48 -0.67 -17.78
CA VAL A 219 13.03 -0.94 -17.66
C VAL A 219 12.43 -1.08 -19.04
N VAL A 220 11.72 -2.19 -19.26
CA VAL A 220 10.96 -2.45 -20.50
C VAL A 220 9.47 -2.54 -20.14
N SER A 221 8.64 -1.76 -20.81
CA SER A 221 7.19 -1.76 -20.59
C SER A 221 6.45 -2.23 -21.85
N SER A 222 5.73 -3.36 -21.74
CA SER A 222 4.82 -3.82 -22.78
C SER A 222 3.54 -2.95 -22.85
N MET A 223 3.21 -2.22 -21.79
CA MET A 223 2.05 -1.34 -21.74
C MET A 223 2.22 -0.06 -22.56
N ALA A 224 3.48 0.33 -22.84
CA ALA A 224 3.83 1.53 -23.60
C ALA A 224 4.51 1.19 -24.93
N GLY A 225 3.99 0.22 -25.67
CA GLY A 225 4.49 -0.14 -26.99
C GLY A 225 5.92 -0.71 -26.99
N SER A 226 6.28 -1.46 -25.94
CA SER A 226 7.63 -2.00 -25.73
C SER A 226 8.72 -0.94 -25.59
N ALA A 227 8.36 0.21 -24.99
CA ALA A 227 9.32 1.27 -24.71
C ALA A 227 10.35 0.83 -23.68
N VAL A 228 11.58 1.33 -23.85
CA VAL A 228 12.74 0.98 -23.04
C VAL A 228 13.31 2.25 -22.39
N LEU A 229 13.63 2.15 -21.10
CA LEU A 229 14.35 3.16 -20.34
C LEU A 229 15.66 2.54 -19.83
N GLU A 230 16.77 3.23 -20.03
CA GLU A 230 18.08 2.91 -19.44
C GLU A 230 18.42 3.95 -18.36
N GLY A 231 18.97 3.50 -17.22
CA GLY A 231 19.15 4.35 -16.05
C GLY A 231 17.81 4.88 -15.50
N ALA A 232 16.79 4.03 -15.53
CA ALA A 232 15.42 4.42 -15.23
C ALA A 232 15.24 4.83 -13.77
N THR A 233 14.47 5.89 -13.54
CA THR A 233 13.97 6.28 -12.21
C THR A 233 12.48 5.95 -12.08
N ALA A 234 12.00 5.81 -10.84
CA ALA A 234 10.57 5.56 -10.58
C ALA A 234 9.66 6.60 -11.25
N ARG A 235 10.05 7.87 -11.28
CA ARG A 235 9.32 8.94 -11.97
C ARG A 235 9.29 8.77 -13.49
N GLN A 236 10.41 8.36 -14.10
CA GLN A 236 10.43 8.08 -15.55
C GLN A 236 9.56 6.89 -15.89
N VAL A 237 9.54 5.85 -15.05
CA VAL A 237 8.61 4.70 -15.19
C VAL A 237 7.16 5.14 -15.05
N ALA A 238 6.84 6.01 -14.09
CA ALA A 238 5.50 6.57 -13.94
C ALA A 238 5.04 7.32 -15.21
N ARG A 239 5.89 8.19 -15.74
CA ARG A 239 5.62 8.92 -17.00
C ARG A 239 5.47 8.00 -18.21
N LEU A 240 6.27 6.95 -18.26
CA LEU A 240 6.20 5.94 -19.32
C LEU A 240 4.85 5.23 -19.33
N VAL A 241 4.33 4.87 -18.15
CA VAL A 241 3.10 4.08 -18.00
C VAL A 241 1.84 4.95 -18.09
N TYR A 242 1.85 6.14 -17.49
CA TYR A 242 0.66 6.99 -17.33
C TYR A 242 0.66 8.24 -18.19
N GLY A 243 1.75 8.50 -18.93
CA GLY A 243 1.89 9.69 -19.75
C GLY A 243 2.35 10.93 -18.96
N SER A 244 2.47 12.01 -19.68
CA SER A 244 2.88 13.33 -19.18
C SER A 244 1.75 14.34 -19.39
N PRO A 245 1.60 15.37 -18.53
CA PRO A 245 0.54 16.38 -18.66
C PRO A 245 0.69 17.33 -19.84
N GLN A 246 1.69 17.16 -20.70
CA GLN A 246 1.74 17.84 -21.99
C GLN A 246 0.49 17.62 -22.86
N LEU A 247 -0.44 16.77 -22.38
CA LEU A 247 -1.77 16.56 -22.95
C LEU A 247 -2.85 17.53 -22.41
N VAL A 248 -2.55 18.32 -21.38
CA VAL A 248 -3.40 19.46 -20.99
C VAL A 248 -2.88 20.66 -21.78
N ASP A 249 -3.70 21.18 -22.67
CA ASP A 249 -3.36 22.40 -23.41
C ASP A 249 -3.06 23.51 -22.39
N SER A 250 -1.92 24.19 -22.52
CA SER A 250 -1.48 25.18 -21.53
C SER A 250 -2.47 26.34 -21.37
N ASP A 251 -3.38 26.49 -22.33
CA ASP A 251 -4.40 27.55 -22.36
C ASP A 251 -5.75 27.11 -21.77
N ASP A 252 -5.94 25.81 -21.49
CA ASP A 252 -7.14 25.29 -20.83
C ASP A 252 -7.17 25.61 -19.34
N VAL A 253 -8.22 26.29 -18.90
CA VAL A 253 -8.46 26.56 -17.47
C VAL A 253 -9.43 25.51 -16.93
N VAL A 254 -8.93 24.64 -16.05
CA VAL A 254 -9.76 23.61 -15.40
C VAL A 254 -10.47 24.17 -14.16
N ASP A 255 -11.58 23.55 -13.77
CA ASP A 255 -12.32 24.00 -12.58
C ASP A 255 -11.56 23.71 -11.29
N LEU A 256 -10.95 22.53 -11.17
CA LEU A 256 -10.25 22.09 -9.96
C LEU A 256 -8.97 21.35 -10.29
N VAL A 257 -7.84 21.85 -9.78
CA VAL A 257 -6.60 21.07 -9.67
C VAL A 257 -6.43 20.56 -8.24
N VAL A 258 -6.22 19.25 -8.10
CA VAL A 258 -5.91 18.59 -6.84
C VAL A 258 -4.43 18.23 -6.82
N VAL A 259 -3.67 18.72 -5.84
CA VAL A 259 -2.25 18.42 -5.67
C VAL A 259 -2.08 17.36 -4.59
N GLY A 260 -1.72 16.15 -5.01
CA GLY A 260 -1.61 14.95 -4.18
C GLY A 260 -2.80 14.01 -4.33
N SER A 261 -2.51 12.72 -4.46
CA SER A 261 -3.49 11.65 -4.66
C SER A 261 -3.58 10.70 -3.45
N GLY A 262 -3.36 11.22 -2.24
CA GLY A 262 -3.72 10.56 -0.99
C GLY A 262 -5.24 10.48 -0.79
N PRO A 263 -5.73 9.98 0.35
CA PRO A 263 -7.17 9.82 0.61
C PRO A 263 -7.98 11.11 0.44
N ALA A 264 -7.43 12.26 0.83
CA ALA A 264 -8.08 13.56 0.65
C ALA A 264 -8.22 13.94 -0.84
N GLY A 265 -7.11 13.85 -1.58
CA GLY A 265 -7.11 14.20 -3.00
C GLY A 265 -7.95 13.24 -3.85
N LEU A 266 -7.90 11.94 -3.58
CA LEU A 266 -8.73 10.95 -4.28
C LEU A 266 -10.23 11.16 -3.99
N ALA A 267 -10.60 11.48 -2.74
CA ALA A 267 -11.98 11.79 -2.41
C ALA A 267 -12.46 13.05 -3.13
N ALA A 268 -11.65 14.12 -3.13
CA ALA A 268 -11.96 15.34 -3.88
C ALA A 268 -12.08 15.08 -5.40
N ALA A 269 -11.21 14.23 -5.96
CA ALA A 269 -11.28 13.86 -7.38
C ALA A 269 -12.55 13.08 -7.73
N VAL A 270 -12.97 12.14 -6.85
CA VAL A 270 -14.22 11.39 -7.03
C VAL A 270 -15.42 12.36 -7.02
N TYR A 271 -15.52 13.18 -5.98
CA TYR A 271 -16.66 14.09 -5.83
C TYR A 271 -16.63 15.20 -6.89
N GLY A 272 -15.49 15.85 -7.12
CA GLY A 272 -15.37 16.92 -8.13
C GLY A 272 -15.80 16.45 -9.51
N ALA A 273 -15.25 15.32 -9.99
CA ALA A 273 -15.61 14.79 -11.29
C ALA A 273 -17.08 14.28 -11.34
N SER A 274 -17.57 13.64 -10.26
CA SER A 274 -18.96 13.16 -10.21
C SER A 274 -20.00 14.28 -10.19
N GLU A 275 -19.62 15.47 -9.69
CA GLU A 275 -20.45 16.67 -9.66
C GLU A 275 -20.23 17.59 -10.88
N GLY A 276 -19.46 17.13 -11.87
CA GLY A 276 -19.31 17.77 -13.17
C GLY A 276 -18.19 18.81 -13.26
N LEU A 277 -17.31 18.92 -12.25
CA LEU A 277 -16.14 19.78 -12.34
C LEU A 277 -15.07 19.14 -13.25
N ASP A 278 -14.46 19.94 -14.12
CA ASP A 278 -13.26 19.54 -14.83
C ASP A 278 -12.10 19.41 -13.82
N THR A 279 -11.79 18.16 -13.45
CA THR A 279 -10.91 17.85 -12.32
C THR A 279 -9.62 17.19 -12.79
N VAL A 280 -8.50 17.79 -12.45
CA VAL A 280 -7.13 17.28 -12.69
C VAL A 280 -6.45 16.99 -11.36
N VAL A 281 -5.83 15.81 -11.23
CA VAL A 281 -5.01 15.44 -10.08
C VAL A 281 -3.56 15.33 -10.51
N VAL A 282 -2.66 15.95 -9.78
CA VAL A 282 -1.21 15.81 -9.95
C VAL A 282 -0.61 15.11 -8.73
N GLU A 283 0.21 14.10 -8.97
CA GLU A 283 0.86 13.30 -7.95
C GLU A 283 2.35 13.15 -8.24
N GLU A 284 3.19 13.43 -7.26
CA GLU A 284 4.65 13.35 -7.41
C GLU A 284 5.15 11.92 -7.57
N ASP A 285 4.59 10.99 -6.81
CA ASP A 285 4.99 9.59 -6.77
C ASP A 285 3.87 8.66 -7.26
N ALA A 286 3.36 7.81 -6.36
CA ALA A 286 2.31 6.84 -6.66
C ALA A 286 1.00 7.18 -5.94
N VAL A 287 -0.11 6.85 -6.59
CA VAL A 287 -1.45 7.05 -6.02
C VAL A 287 -1.60 6.36 -4.66
N GLY A 288 -2.30 7.04 -3.75
CA GLY A 288 -2.64 6.55 -2.41
C GLY A 288 -1.91 7.24 -1.28
N GLY A 289 -0.86 8.04 -1.58
CA GLY A 289 -0.08 8.74 -0.56
C GLY A 289 0.41 7.80 0.55
N GLN A 290 0.50 8.28 1.78
CA GLN A 290 0.93 7.47 2.93
C GLN A 290 -0.05 6.34 3.28
N ALA A 291 -1.36 6.52 3.00
CA ALA A 291 -2.34 5.47 3.22
C ALA A 291 -2.10 4.26 2.30
N GLY A 292 -1.62 4.49 1.06
CA GLY A 292 -1.29 3.43 0.11
C GLY A 292 -0.23 2.45 0.59
N THR A 293 0.66 2.87 1.50
CA THR A 293 1.70 2.01 2.09
C THR A 293 1.21 1.17 3.27
N SER A 294 -0.01 1.42 3.78
CA SER A 294 -0.59 0.67 4.89
C SER A 294 -1.02 -0.73 4.47
N SER A 295 -0.52 -1.74 5.16
CA SER A 295 -0.83 -3.15 4.86
C SER A 295 -2.31 -3.49 5.09
N MET A 296 -2.94 -2.90 6.11
CA MET A 296 -4.32 -3.15 6.48
C MET A 296 -4.92 -1.96 7.23
N ILE A 297 -5.98 -1.37 6.69
CA ILE A 297 -6.79 -0.32 7.31
C ILE A 297 -8.08 -0.98 7.82
N ARG A 298 -8.22 -1.12 9.14
CA ARG A 298 -9.36 -1.82 9.78
C ARG A 298 -10.47 -0.89 10.24
N ASN A 299 -10.20 0.41 10.32
CA ASN A 299 -11.10 1.44 10.85
C ASN A 299 -11.65 2.38 9.78
N TYR A 300 -11.65 1.95 8.51
CA TYR A 300 -12.32 2.66 7.43
C TYR A 300 -13.73 2.09 7.24
N LEU A 301 -14.72 2.99 7.25
CA LEU A 301 -16.13 2.63 7.16
C LEU A 301 -16.45 1.85 5.86
N GLY A 302 -17.26 0.80 5.97
CA GLY A 302 -17.67 -0.03 4.84
C GLY A 302 -16.76 -1.25 4.58
N PHE A 303 -15.67 -1.41 5.35
CA PHE A 303 -14.77 -2.55 5.23
C PHE A 303 -14.64 -3.30 6.57
N PRO A 304 -15.62 -4.13 6.93
CA PRO A 304 -15.65 -4.80 8.24
C PRO A 304 -14.47 -5.76 8.46
N ARG A 305 -13.88 -6.26 7.37
CA ARG A 305 -12.69 -7.11 7.39
C ARG A 305 -11.37 -6.33 7.24
N GLY A 306 -11.46 -5.00 7.09
CA GLY A 306 -10.36 -4.15 6.69
C GLY A 306 -10.10 -4.17 5.18
N ILE A 307 -9.22 -3.28 4.74
CA ILE A 307 -8.75 -3.20 3.36
C ILE A 307 -7.30 -2.74 3.36
N SER A 308 -6.44 -3.25 2.46
CA SER A 308 -5.11 -2.69 2.29
C SER A 308 -5.19 -1.27 1.74
N GLY A 309 -4.28 -0.41 2.17
CA GLY A 309 -4.25 0.99 1.73
C GLY A 309 -4.11 1.11 0.21
N MET A 310 -3.29 0.25 -0.39
CA MET A 310 -3.12 0.16 -1.84
C MET A 310 -4.44 -0.16 -2.55
N ARG A 311 -5.21 -1.16 -2.10
CA ARG A 311 -6.51 -1.51 -2.70
C ARG A 311 -7.53 -0.39 -2.56
N LEU A 312 -7.56 0.27 -1.39
CA LEU A 312 -8.44 1.41 -1.17
C LEU A 312 -8.11 2.53 -2.16
N ALA A 313 -6.84 2.88 -2.30
CA ALA A 313 -6.38 3.91 -3.23
C ALA A 313 -6.67 3.57 -4.69
N GLN A 314 -6.44 2.34 -5.12
CA GLN A 314 -6.75 1.89 -6.48
C GLN A 314 -8.26 1.94 -6.78
N ARG A 315 -9.11 1.48 -5.84
CA ARG A 315 -10.57 1.58 -5.99
C ARG A 315 -11.00 3.04 -6.15
N ALA A 316 -10.48 3.94 -5.31
CA ALA A 316 -10.78 5.37 -5.39
C ALA A 316 -10.28 5.98 -6.71
N ARG A 317 -9.07 5.63 -7.17
CA ARG A 317 -8.54 6.05 -8.47
C ARG A 317 -9.44 5.61 -9.62
N PHE A 318 -9.83 4.32 -9.69
CA PHE A 318 -10.71 3.83 -10.73
C PHE A 318 -12.07 4.54 -10.70
N GLN A 319 -12.59 4.81 -9.50
CA GLN A 319 -13.85 5.54 -9.33
C GLN A 319 -13.72 6.98 -9.87
N ALA A 320 -12.68 7.73 -9.48
CA ALA A 320 -12.42 9.07 -9.96
C ALA A 320 -12.27 9.13 -11.48
N THR A 321 -11.46 8.22 -12.06
CA THR A 321 -11.26 8.14 -13.52
C THR A 321 -12.55 7.79 -14.26
N ARG A 322 -13.39 6.92 -13.68
CA ARG A 322 -14.70 6.57 -14.26
C ARG A 322 -15.65 7.77 -14.33
N PHE A 323 -15.55 8.74 -13.41
CA PHE A 323 -16.30 9.99 -13.45
C PHE A 323 -15.64 11.05 -14.33
N GLY A 324 -14.45 10.80 -14.87
CA GLY A 324 -13.78 11.69 -15.81
C GLY A 324 -12.59 12.47 -15.22
N ALA A 325 -12.22 12.26 -13.95
CA ALA A 325 -11.01 12.87 -13.39
C ALA A 325 -9.75 12.41 -14.15
N ARG A 326 -8.88 13.34 -14.47
CA ARG A 326 -7.57 13.09 -15.08
C ARG A 326 -6.50 13.02 -13.98
N ILE A 327 -5.80 11.90 -13.85
CA ILE A 327 -4.81 11.69 -12.80
C ILE A 327 -3.44 11.47 -13.42
N TYR A 328 -2.51 12.38 -13.13
CA TYR A 328 -1.12 12.35 -13.59
C TYR A 328 -0.17 12.00 -12.43
N THR A 329 0.58 10.93 -12.57
CA THR A 329 1.59 10.48 -11.60
C THR A 329 3.00 10.74 -12.10
N GLY A 330 3.97 10.83 -11.18
CA GLY A 330 5.34 11.23 -11.51
C GLY A 330 5.49 12.71 -11.84
N LEU A 331 4.56 13.54 -11.36
CA LEU A 331 4.47 14.96 -11.64
C LEU A 331 4.47 15.78 -10.36
N ALA A 332 5.61 16.36 -10.01
CA ALA A 332 5.72 17.22 -8.83
C ALA A 332 5.18 18.63 -9.10
N ALA A 333 4.38 19.14 -8.17
CA ALA A 333 4.08 20.56 -8.04
C ALA A 333 5.31 21.29 -7.47
N ARG A 334 5.72 22.41 -8.10
CA ARG A 334 6.90 23.18 -7.71
C ARG A 334 6.58 24.51 -7.05
N SER A 335 5.54 25.15 -7.51
CA SER A 335 5.00 26.40 -6.94
C SER A 335 3.59 26.66 -7.45
N ILE A 336 2.90 27.60 -6.83
CA ILE A 336 1.63 28.12 -7.31
C ILE A 336 1.69 29.65 -7.34
N THR A 337 1.22 30.23 -8.45
CA THR A 337 0.97 31.65 -8.58
C THR A 337 -0.51 31.88 -8.39
N PRO A 338 -0.97 32.52 -7.29
CA PRO A 338 -2.37 32.86 -7.11
C PRO A 338 -2.87 33.82 -8.19
N GLY A 339 -4.15 33.72 -8.55
CA GLY A 339 -4.82 34.69 -9.40
C GLY A 339 -4.74 36.11 -8.77
N ALA A 340 -4.59 37.13 -9.60
CA ALA A 340 -4.41 38.52 -9.15
C ALA A 340 -5.69 39.12 -8.56
N ALA A 341 -6.87 38.68 -9.08
CA ALA A 341 -8.18 39.11 -8.61
C ALA A 341 -9.12 37.90 -8.42
N HIS A 342 -10.26 38.15 -7.78
CA HIS A 342 -11.30 37.11 -7.67
C HIS A 342 -11.80 36.74 -9.09
N GLY A 343 -11.80 35.41 -9.35
CA GLY A 343 -12.16 34.85 -10.65
C GLY A 343 -11.00 34.66 -11.63
N ASP A 344 -9.81 35.23 -11.35
CA ASP A 344 -8.62 34.92 -12.12
C ASP A 344 -8.12 33.52 -11.81
N PRO A 345 -7.69 32.75 -12.81
CA PRO A 345 -7.18 31.41 -12.54
C PRO A 345 -5.85 31.44 -11.77
N HIS A 346 -5.67 30.46 -10.89
CA HIS A 346 -4.39 30.16 -10.29
C HIS A 346 -3.52 29.39 -11.29
N VAL A 347 -2.21 29.59 -11.26
CA VAL A 347 -1.26 28.86 -12.09
C VAL A 347 -0.42 27.94 -11.23
N LEU A 348 -0.64 26.63 -11.35
CA LEU A 348 0.20 25.60 -10.72
C LEU A 348 1.38 25.30 -11.64
N HIS A 349 2.59 25.55 -11.17
CA HIS A 349 3.83 25.21 -11.88
C HIS A 349 4.26 23.79 -11.54
N THR A 350 4.33 22.94 -12.56
CA THR A 350 4.74 21.53 -12.41
C THR A 350 5.98 21.23 -13.24
N GLU A 351 6.61 20.08 -13.01
CA GLU A 351 7.72 19.60 -13.86
C GLU A 351 7.28 19.33 -15.32
N GLY A 352 5.99 19.18 -15.58
CA GLY A 352 5.42 18.96 -16.91
C GLY A 352 4.91 20.23 -17.60
N GLY A 353 5.02 21.39 -16.93
CA GLY A 353 4.52 22.68 -17.41
C GLY A 353 3.48 23.29 -16.48
N PRO A 354 2.99 24.50 -16.79
CA PRO A 354 1.96 25.18 -16.01
C PRO A 354 0.57 24.56 -16.24
N LEU A 355 -0.23 24.53 -15.18
CA LEU A 355 -1.65 24.18 -15.21
C LEU A 355 -2.45 25.35 -14.66
N GLN A 356 -3.46 25.80 -15.41
CA GLN A 356 -4.36 26.86 -14.98
C GLN A 356 -5.64 26.27 -14.35
N ALA A 357 -6.04 26.79 -13.20
CA ALA A 357 -7.21 26.29 -12.48
C ALA A 357 -7.97 27.42 -11.79
N ARG A 358 -9.31 27.32 -11.78
CA ARG A 358 -10.18 28.25 -11.05
C ARG A 358 -10.12 28.02 -9.54
N ALA A 359 -9.86 26.77 -9.12
CA ALA A 359 -9.63 26.38 -7.74
C ALA A 359 -8.49 25.36 -7.62
N VAL A 360 -7.75 25.40 -6.52
CA VAL A 360 -6.66 24.44 -6.22
C VAL A 360 -6.87 23.83 -4.84
N LEU A 361 -6.83 22.50 -4.76
CA LEU A 361 -6.80 21.77 -3.50
C LEU A 361 -5.41 21.23 -3.19
N VAL A 362 -4.82 21.70 -2.11
CA VAL A 362 -3.58 21.19 -1.53
C VAL A 362 -3.90 19.95 -0.70
N ALA A 363 -3.60 18.76 -1.21
CA ALA A 363 -3.82 17.46 -0.57
C ALA A 363 -2.50 16.64 -0.49
N THR A 364 -1.37 17.34 -0.42
CA THR A 364 -0.01 16.79 -0.48
C THR A 364 0.38 15.97 0.76
N GLY A 365 -0.41 16.07 1.83
CA GLY A 365 -0.20 15.30 3.05
C GLY A 365 1.09 15.65 3.77
N VAL A 366 1.79 14.61 4.24
CA VAL A 366 2.99 14.72 5.07
C VAL A 366 4.07 13.76 4.58
N GLN A 367 5.34 14.11 4.86
CA GLN A 367 6.50 13.27 4.62
C GLN A 367 7.08 12.76 5.94
N TYR A 368 7.52 11.51 5.98
CA TYR A 368 8.13 10.94 7.18
C TYR A 368 9.45 11.64 7.54
N ARG A 369 9.62 11.88 8.85
CA ARG A 369 10.88 12.41 9.40
C ARG A 369 12.00 11.42 9.22
N ARG A 370 13.18 11.91 8.85
CA ARG A 370 14.37 11.09 8.73
C ARG A 370 14.96 10.74 10.09
N LEU A 371 15.61 9.57 10.18
CA LEU A 371 16.30 9.13 11.39
C LEU A 371 17.54 9.97 11.68
N GLY A 372 18.22 10.45 10.62
CA GLY A 372 19.42 11.27 10.73
C GLY A 372 20.70 10.50 11.05
N VAL A 373 20.72 9.18 10.92
CA VAL A 373 21.91 8.34 11.01
C VAL A 373 22.42 8.07 9.60
N GLU A 374 23.47 8.78 9.17
CA GLU A 374 23.93 8.82 7.78
C GLU A 374 24.19 7.44 7.17
N ALA A 375 24.82 6.53 7.93
CA ALA A 375 25.07 5.17 7.47
C ALA A 375 23.77 4.37 7.18
N LEU A 376 22.68 4.66 7.91
CA LEU A 376 21.36 4.03 7.70
C LEU A 376 20.59 4.72 6.58
N GLU A 377 20.75 6.03 6.39
CA GLU A 377 20.14 6.75 5.27
C GLU A 377 20.67 6.24 3.90
N GLY A 378 21.93 5.84 3.83
CA GLY A 378 22.50 5.20 2.66
C GLY A 378 21.95 3.81 2.34
N LEU A 379 21.26 3.19 3.30
CA LEU A 379 20.65 1.87 3.17
C LEU A 379 19.12 1.92 2.98
N VAL A 380 18.54 3.08 2.70
CA VAL A 380 17.11 3.22 2.41
C VAL A 380 16.76 2.43 1.15
N GLY A 381 15.78 1.53 1.26
CA GLY A 381 15.44 0.53 0.24
C GLY A 381 16.30 -0.75 0.28
N LEU A 382 17.34 -0.78 1.08
CA LEU A 382 18.30 -1.89 1.23
C LEU A 382 18.29 -2.45 2.67
N GLY A 383 17.09 -2.59 3.24
CA GLY A 383 16.86 -3.04 4.60
C GLY A 383 16.45 -1.91 5.55
N VAL A 384 16.53 -0.64 5.16
CA VAL A 384 15.97 0.50 5.90
C VAL A 384 14.78 1.07 5.13
N TYR A 385 13.64 1.18 5.78
CA TYR A 385 12.37 1.58 5.15
C TYR A 385 11.68 2.66 5.95
N TYR A 386 11.24 3.71 5.27
CA TYR A 386 10.37 4.74 5.84
C TYR A 386 8.91 4.33 5.65
N GLY A 387 8.20 4.14 6.77
CA GLY A 387 6.85 3.59 6.78
C GLY A 387 6.81 2.06 6.79
N ALA A 388 5.63 1.49 6.71
CA ALA A 388 5.40 0.05 6.67
C ALA A 388 5.25 -0.39 5.20
N ALA A 389 6.35 -0.53 4.48
CA ALA A 389 6.34 -1.01 3.11
C ALA A 389 5.85 -2.47 3.06
N THR A 390 4.66 -2.69 2.53
CA THR A 390 4.06 -4.03 2.42
C THR A 390 4.91 -4.96 1.55
N SER A 391 5.55 -4.41 0.52
CA SER A 391 6.48 -5.13 -0.35
C SER A 391 7.72 -5.65 0.38
N ALA A 392 8.25 -4.86 1.36
CA ALA A 392 9.43 -5.23 2.12
C ALA A 392 9.15 -6.26 3.24
N ALA A 393 7.90 -6.43 3.65
CA ALA A 393 7.55 -7.37 4.73
C ALA A 393 7.93 -8.82 4.39
N ARG A 394 7.84 -9.23 3.13
CA ARG A 394 8.25 -10.57 2.68
C ARG A 394 9.76 -10.79 2.73
N GLU A 395 10.53 -9.72 2.55
CA GLU A 395 11.99 -9.81 2.64
C GLU A 395 12.46 -10.08 4.08
N MET A 396 11.55 -9.93 5.05
CA MET A 396 11.79 -10.22 6.48
C MET A 396 11.53 -11.68 6.84
N GLU A 397 11.14 -12.53 5.90
CA GLU A 397 10.92 -13.95 6.19
C GLU A 397 12.18 -14.60 6.81
N GLY A 398 12.02 -15.15 8.02
CA GLY A 398 13.09 -15.74 8.78
C GLY A 398 14.16 -14.76 9.32
N ARG A 399 13.94 -13.44 9.28
CA ARG A 399 14.89 -12.40 9.72
C ARG A 399 14.32 -11.60 10.89
N ASP A 400 15.21 -10.93 11.61
CA ASP A 400 14.84 -10.02 12.68
C ASP A 400 14.52 -8.63 12.10
N ALA A 401 13.34 -8.12 12.42
CA ALA A 401 12.87 -6.80 12.01
C ALA A 401 12.81 -5.83 13.20
N TYR A 402 13.19 -4.59 12.96
CA TYR A 402 13.08 -3.52 13.93
C TYR A 402 12.10 -2.46 13.45
N VAL A 403 11.23 -2.00 14.35
CA VAL A 403 10.26 -0.93 14.07
C VAL A 403 10.52 0.22 15.02
N VAL A 404 10.73 1.43 14.51
CA VAL A 404 10.95 2.63 15.34
C VAL A 404 9.71 3.51 15.31
N GLY A 405 9.11 3.72 16.46
CA GLY A 405 7.94 4.60 16.62
C GLY A 405 7.01 4.14 17.72
N GLY A 406 6.24 5.06 18.28
CA GLY A 406 5.30 4.79 19.39
C GLY A 406 3.83 5.01 19.03
N GLY A 407 3.49 5.35 17.78
CA GLY A 407 2.11 5.62 17.35
C GLY A 407 1.44 4.41 16.67
N ASN A 408 0.16 4.58 16.30
CA ASN A 408 -0.65 3.53 15.66
C ASN A 408 0.02 2.93 14.42
N SER A 409 0.66 3.74 13.59
CA SER A 409 1.35 3.25 12.39
C SER A 409 2.49 2.27 12.74
N ALA A 410 3.24 2.55 13.82
CA ALA A 410 4.31 1.66 14.29
C ALA A 410 3.74 0.34 14.83
N GLY A 411 2.64 0.40 15.59
CA GLY A 411 1.96 -0.80 16.07
C GLY A 411 1.42 -1.67 14.93
N GLN A 412 0.77 -1.08 13.95
CA GLN A 412 0.28 -1.79 12.77
C GLN A 412 1.41 -2.42 11.95
N ALA A 413 2.53 -1.70 11.77
CA ALA A 413 3.71 -2.22 11.11
C ALA A 413 4.30 -3.42 11.86
N ALA A 414 4.46 -3.33 13.18
CA ALA A 414 5.00 -4.41 13.99
C ALA A 414 4.13 -5.69 13.89
N VAL A 415 2.81 -5.55 14.02
CA VAL A 415 1.86 -6.67 13.87
C VAL A 415 1.93 -7.28 12.47
N HIS A 416 2.03 -6.44 11.44
CA HIS A 416 2.13 -6.94 10.06
C HIS A 416 3.43 -7.70 9.82
N LEU A 417 4.57 -7.13 10.23
CA LEU A 417 5.89 -7.75 10.08
C LEU A 417 6.01 -9.05 10.85
N ALA A 418 5.38 -9.17 12.03
CA ALA A 418 5.40 -10.39 12.83
C ALA A 418 4.78 -11.61 12.13
N ARG A 419 4.09 -11.43 11.00
CA ARG A 419 3.58 -12.53 10.16
C ARG A 419 4.68 -13.20 9.33
N TYR A 420 5.76 -12.47 9.05
CA TYR A 420 6.85 -12.89 8.16
C TYR A 420 8.18 -13.04 8.92
N ALA A 421 8.51 -12.05 9.74
CA ALA A 421 9.78 -11.99 10.45
C ALA A 421 9.94 -13.08 11.50
N ALA A 422 11.17 -13.50 11.77
CA ALA A 422 11.51 -14.38 12.87
C ALA A 422 11.20 -13.72 14.22
N SER A 423 11.58 -12.45 14.36
CA SER A 423 11.21 -11.59 15.49
C SER A 423 10.95 -10.14 15.03
N VAL A 424 10.18 -9.38 15.81
CA VAL A 424 9.98 -7.95 15.62
C VAL A 424 10.29 -7.21 16.92
N THR A 425 11.24 -6.28 16.88
CA THR A 425 11.54 -5.41 18.02
C THR A 425 10.95 -4.02 17.77
N LEU A 426 9.96 -3.61 18.56
CA LEU A 426 9.37 -2.28 18.53
C LEU A 426 10.16 -1.35 19.47
N LEU A 427 10.87 -0.38 18.88
CA LEU A 427 11.71 0.59 19.59
C LEU A 427 10.92 1.88 19.80
N VAL A 428 10.72 2.25 21.04
CA VAL A 428 9.89 3.40 21.45
C VAL A 428 10.73 4.37 22.30
N ARG A 429 10.87 5.60 21.84
CA ARG A 429 11.61 6.64 22.57
C ARG A 429 10.95 7.03 23.90
N ARG A 430 9.63 6.92 23.98
CA ARG A 430 8.85 7.22 25.19
C ARG A 430 8.88 6.04 26.17
N PRO A 431 8.51 6.28 27.47
CA PRO A 431 8.49 5.21 28.46
C PRO A 431 7.34 4.21 28.31
N ASP A 432 6.32 4.52 27.52
CA ASP A 432 5.14 3.68 27.29
C ASP A 432 4.56 3.81 25.88
N LEU A 433 3.68 2.88 25.48
CA LEU A 433 2.92 2.89 24.24
C LEU A 433 1.55 3.57 24.39
N ALA A 434 0.95 3.50 25.59
CA ALA A 434 -0.44 3.88 25.81
C ALA A 434 -0.70 5.37 25.56
N SER A 435 0.31 6.22 25.74
CA SER A 435 0.21 7.66 25.52
C SER A 435 -0.02 8.08 24.06
N THR A 436 0.31 7.21 23.09
CA THR A 436 0.29 7.57 21.65
C THR A 436 -0.28 6.50 20.75
N MET A 437 -0.63 5.33 21.28
CA MET A 437 -1.14 4.18 20.52
C MET A 437 -2.54 3.80 21.01
N SER A 438 -3.42 3.43 20.08
CA SER A 438 -4.76 2.95 20.41
C SER A 438 -4.71 1.65 21.22
N ASP A 439 -5.57 1.52 22.21
CA ASP A 439 -5.60 0.41 23.16
C ASP A 439 -5.72 -0.98 22.47
N TYR A 440 -6.50 -1.10 21.40
CA TYR A 440 -6.60 -2.36 20.65
C TYR A 440 -5.26 -2.81 20.07
N LEU A 441 -4.41 -1.88 19.59
CA LEU A 441 -3.07 -2.20 19.06
C LEU A 441 -2.11 -2.58 20.18
N VAL A 442 -2.16 -1.88 21.32
CA VAL A 442 -1.35 -2.21 22.49
C VAL A 442 -1.64 -3.66 22.92
N ARG A 443 -2.92 -4.06 22.97
CA ARG A 443 -3.32 -5.44 23.30
C ARG A 443 -2.88 -6.45 22.23
N GLU A 444 -3.03 -6.13 20.95
CA GLU A 444 -2.61 -7.00 19.84
C GLU A 444 -1.09 -7.22 19.87
N ILE A 445 -0.31 -6.17 20.12
CA ILE A 445 1.15 -6.28 20.30
C ILE A 445 1.51 -7.16 21.49
N ALA A 446 0.88 -6.94 22.64
CA ALA A 446 1.14 -7.71 23.86
C ALA A 446 0.78 -9.21 23.71
N SER A 447 -0.19 -9.54 22.87
CA SER A 447 -0.62 -10.91 22.59
C SER A 447 0.16 -11.58 21.45
N THR A 448 1.06 -10.86 20.76
CA THR A 448 1.83 -11.40 19.63
C THR A 448 3.22 -11.85 20.12
N PRO A 449 3.52 -13.18 20.23
CA PRO A 449 4.76 -13.67 20.84
C PRO A 449 6.05 -13.24 20.12
N ARG A 450 5.95 -12.93 18.82
CA ARG A 450 7.10 -12.49 18.02
C ARG A 450 7.43 -11.01 18.17
N ILE A 451 6.63 -10.23 18.91
CA ILE A 451 6.88 -8.81 19.12
C ILE A 451 7.46 -8.56 20.51
N THR A 452 8.61 -7.92 20.55
CA THR A 452 9.23 -7.41 21.77
C THR A 452 9.19 -5.88 21.76
N VAL A 453 8.67 -5.24 22.81
CA VAL A 453 8.66 -3.80 22.97
C VAL A 453 9.82 -3.35 23.84
N ARG A 454 10.62 -2.41 23.33
CA ARG A 454 11.70 -1.73 24.09
C ARG A 454 11.40 -0.25 24.19
N THR A 455 10.95 0.18 25.34
CA THR A 455 10.66 1.59 25.64
C THR A 455 11.93 2.36 26.02
N SER A 456 11.87 3.67 26.01
CA SER A 456 13.02 4.57 26.29
C SER A 456 14.27 4.19 25.47
N THR A 457 14.08 3.70 24.23
CA THR A 457 15.16 3.13 23.39
C THR A 457 15.19 3.84 22.03
N GLN A 458 16.39 4.14 21.54
CA GLN A 458 16.64 4.82 20.26
C GLN A 458 17.70 4.05 19.45
N VAL A 459 17.60 4.13 18.12
CA VAL A 459 18.66 3.66 17.21
C VAL A 459 19.76 4.72 17.18
N THR A 460 21.00 4.31 17.43
CA THR A 460 22.17 5.19 17.49
C THR A 460 23.17 4.93 16.36
N ALA A 461 23.24 3.70 15.86
CA ALA A 461 24.06 3.34 14.71
C ALA A 461 23.49 2.12 13.98
N GLY A 462 24.03 1.82 12.82
CA GLY A 462 23.71 0.63 12.05
C GLY A 462 24.48 0.60 10.74
N GLY A 463 24.47 -0.55 10.06
CA GLY A 463 25.18 -0.70 8.81
C GLY A 463 25.13 -2.11 8.25
N GLY A 464 25.89 -2.35 7.19
CA GLY A 464 26.08 -3.62 6.50
C GLY A 464 26.71 -3.42 5.14
N ASP A 465 27.06 -4.51 4.47
CA ASP A 465 27.66 -4.48 3.13
C ASP A 465 26.56 -4.63 2.08
N GLY A 466 26.21 -3.51 1.43
CA GLY A 466 25.16 -3.45 0.39
C GLY A 466 23.71 -3.62 0.91
N ARG A 467 23.49 -3.89 2.19
CA ARG A 467 22.20 -3.94 2.85
C ARG A 467 22.34 -3.82 4.37
N LEU A 468 21.21 -3.61 5.06
CA LEU A 468 21.22 -3.63 6.53
C LEU A 468 21.54 -5.03 7.07
N GLU A 469 22.52 -5.13 7.98
CA GLU A 469 22.94 -6.38 8.65
C GLU A 469 22.92 -6.25 10.17
N TRP A 470 23.13 -5.05 10.71
CA TRP A 470 23.17 -4.84 12.14
C TRP A 470 22.66 -3.45 12.54
N LEU A 471 22.14 -3.37 13.76
CA LEU A 471 21.73 -2.12 14.42
C LEU A 471 22.38 -2.01 15.79
N GLU A 472 22.63 -0.77 16.21
CA GLU A 472 22.97 -0.40 17.57
C GLU A 472 21.84 0.45 18.14
N VAL A 473 21.41 0.11 19.35
CA VAL A 473 20.35 0.81 20.05
C VAL A 473 20.83 1.21 21.45
N THR A 474 20.44 2.39 21.88
CA THR A 474 20.71 2.91 23.21
C THR A 474 19.41 3.00 24.00
N GLY A 475 19.37 2.38 25.16
CA GLY A 475 18.22 2.34 26.06
C GLY A 475 18.62 2.44 27.53
N PRO A 476 17.67 2.22 28.47
CA PRO A 476 17.93 2.30 29.91
C PRO A 476 19.05 1.35 30.38
N ASP A 477 19.20 0.21 29.70
CA ASP A 477 20.21 -0.82 30.02
C ASP A 477 21.57 -0.57 29.33
N GLY A 478 21.74 0.60 28.70
CA GLY A 478 22.94 0.96 27.95
C GLY A 478 22.83 0.72 26.46
N VAL A 479 23.99 0.54 25.81
CA VAL A 479 24.12 0.33 24.38
C VAL A 479 24.10 -1.17 24.08
N ALA A 480 23.27 -1.57 23.11
CA ALA A 480 23.19 -2.94 22.62
C ALA A 480 23.28 -2.98 21.10
N ARG A 481 24.10 -3.89 20.57
CA ARG A 481 24.22 -4.17 19.14
C ARG A 481 23.69 -5.56 18.82
N GLY A 482 22.92 -5.68 17.73
CA GLY A 482 22.35 -6.95 17.29
C GLY A 482 22.26 -7.04 15.77
N GLU A 483 22.03 -8.25 15.28
CA GLU A 483 21.71 -8.50 13.88
C GLU A 483 20.36 -7.84 13.53
N ALA A 484 20.23 -7.35 12.28
CA ALA A 484 19.02 -6.71 11.80
C ALA A 484 18.82 -7.03 10.32
N GLY A 485 17.74 -7.73 10.00
CA GLY A 485 17.32 -7.99 8.63
C GLY A 485 16.60 -6.80 8.00
N GLY A 486 15.92 -5.98 8.83
CA GLY A 486 15.22 -4.78 8.39
C GLY A 486 14.91 -3.78 9.50
N LEU A 487 14.91 -2.50 9.15
CA LEU A 487 14.57 -1.37 10.00
C LEU A 487 13.43 -0.56 9.38
N PHE A 488 12.32 -0.46 10.08
CA PHE A 488 11.12 0.27 9.66
C PHE A 488 10.93 1.53 10.51
N LEU A 489 11.02 2.70 9.87
CA LEU A 489 11.03 4.00 10.52
C LEU A 489 9.66 4.69 10.45
N LEU A 490 9.01 4.85 11.60
CA LEU A 490 7.71 5.51 11.76
C LEU A 490 7.82 6.69 12.75
N LEU A 491 8.72 7.61 12.44
CA LEU A 491 9.20 8.69 13.32
C LEU A 491 8.27 9.91 13.41
N GLY A 492 7.11 9.87 12.76
CA GLY A 492 6.27 11.02 12.52
C GLY A 492 6.59 11.69 11.20
N ALA A 493 5.96 12.84 10.93
CA ALA A 493 5.98 13.41 9.60
C ALA A 493 5.89 14.93 9.63
N ASP A 494 6.48 15.56 8.61
CA ASP A 494 6.42 16.97 8.33
C ASP A 494 5.46 17.24 7.15
N PRO A 495 4.73 18.36 7.12
CA PRO A 495 3.80 18.67 6.03
C PRO A 495 4.53 18.96 4.73
N CYS A 496 4.00 18.44 3.60
CA CYS A 496 4.53 18.68 2.27
C CYS A 496 3.96 20.00 1.70
N ALA A 497 4.35 21.13 2.28
CA ALA A 497 3.78 22.46 2.00
C ALA A 497 4.84 23.52 1.62
N ASP A 498 6.13 23.17 1.49
CA ASP A 498 7.23 24.11 1.24
C ASP A 498 7.16 24.79 -0.14
N TRP A 499 6.46 24.17 -1.08
CA TRP A 499 6.24 24.69 -2.43
C TRP A 499 5.16 25.78 -2.50
N LEU A 500 4.38 25.97 -1.43
CA LEU A 500 3.33 26.98 -1.37
C LEU A 500 3.92 28.38 -1.14
N PRO A 501 3.32 29.42 -1.72
CA PRO A 501 3.75 30.81 -1.49
C PRO A 501 3.48 31.24 -0.05
N ASP A 502 4.18 32.27 0.41
CA ASP A 502 4.04 32.81 1.77
C ASP A 502 2.64 33.35 2.06
N ALA A 503 1.89 33.74 1.02
CA ALA A 503 0.49 34.15 1.14
C ALA A 503 -0.42 33.04 1.69
N VAL A 504 -0.05 31.77 1.50
CA VAL A 504 -0.71 30.61 2.14
C VAL A 504 -0.07 30.40 3.49
N LEU A 505 -0.73 30.88 4.55
CA LEU A 505 -0.19 30.84 5.89
C LEU A 505 -0.09 29.42 6.45
N ARG A 506 0.97 29.20 7.22
CA ARG A 506 1.32 27.92 7.86
C ARG A 506 1.63 28.14 9.33
N ASP A 507 1.44 27.10 10.14
CA ASP A 507 1.86 27.12 11.54
C ASP A 507 3.40 27.00 11.67
N GLU A 508 3.91 27.08 12.90
CA GLU A 508 5.35 26.98 13.21
C GLU A 508 5.98 25.64 12.77
N ARG A 509 5.17 24.62 12.46
CA ARG A 509 5.58 23.30 11.98
C ARG A 509 5.39 23.14 10.47
N GLY A 510 4.91 24.18 9.78
CA GLY A 510 4.67 24.18 8.34
C GLY A 510 3.29 23.66 7.91
N PHE A 511 2.37 23.30 8.84
CA PHE A 511 1.01 22.88 8.48
C PHE A 511 0.16 24.07 8.02
N VAL A 512 -0.64 23.86 6.98
CA VAL A 512 -1.46 24.90 6.35
C VAL A 512 -2.66 25.25 7.23
N TYR A 513 -2.81 26.53 7.55
CA TYR A 513 -4.01 27.04 8.21
C TYR A 513 -5.20 27.11 7.26
N THR A 514 -6.40 26.75 7.75
CA THR A 514 -7.66 26.84 6.99
C THR A 514 -8.80 27.33 7.86
N GLY A 515 -9.74 27.99 7.27
CA GLY A 515 -10.96 28.41 7.94
C GLY A 515 -10.69 29.22 9.21
N ARG A 516 -11.26 28.79 10.33
CA ARG A 516 -11.13 29.47 11.63
C ARG A 516 -9.77 29.31 12.31
N GLU A 517 -8.92 28.40 11.82
CA GLU A 517 -7.55 28.24 12.33
C GLU A 517 -6.62 29.33 11.80
N VAL A 518 -7.01 30.01 10.71
CA VAL A 518 -6.33 31.22 10.21
C VAL A 518 -6.38 32.30 11.31
N PRO A 519 -5.22 32.88 11.69
CA PRO A 519 -5.18 33.95 12.69
C PRO A 519 -6.10 35.14 12.34
N MET A 520 -6.78 35.71 13.34
CA MET A 520 -7.85 36.70 13.13
C MET A 520 -7.39 37.99 12.41
N GLU A 521 -6.11 38.32 12.52
CA GLU A 521 -5.49 39.46 11.80
C GLU A 521 -5.48 39.31 10.30
N HIS A 522 -5.67 38.07 9.81
CA HIS A 522 -5.74 37.74 8.37
C HIS A 522 -7.18 37.51 7.86
N TRP A 523 -8.19 37.72 8.72
CA TRP A 523 -9.58 37.57 8.30
C TRP A 523 -10.06 38.76 7.46
N VAL A 524 -10.71 38.47 6.34
CA VAL A 524 -11.23 39.49 5.44
C VAL A 524 -12.57 40.02 5.99
N ALA A 525 -12.67 41.34 6.22
CA ALA A 525 -13.86 41.98 6.78
C ALA A 525 -14.34 41.35 8.11
N GLY A 526 -13.42 40.83 8.94
CA GLY A 526 -13.72 40.20 10.22
C GLY A 526 -14.35 38.80 10.09
N ARG A 527 -14.27 38.17 8.93
CA ARG A 527 -14.78 36.82 8.67
C ARG A 527 -13.64 35.88 8.31
N PRO A 528 -13.59 34.66 8.90
CA PRO A 528 -12.62 33.68 8.51
C PRO A 528 -12.87 33.20 7.08
N PRO A 529 -11.85 32.65 6.38
CA PRO A 529 -12.05 31.89 5.16
C PRO A 529 -13.06 30.75 5.35
N ALA A 530 -13.55 30.16 4.26
CA ALA A 530 -14.38 28.94 4.32
C ALA A 530 -13.65 27.79 5.03
N ALA A 531 -14.35 26.80 5.54
CA ALA A 531 -13.82 25.82 6.51
C ALA A 531 -12.50 25.13 6.10
N LEU A 532 -12.30 24.84 4.81
CA LEU A 532 -11.07 24.22 4.27
C LEU A 532 -10.33 25.17 3.31
N GLU A 533 -10.74 26.42 3.21
CA GLU A 533 -10.08 27.44 2.41
C GLU A 533 -8.92 28.04 3.20
N THR A 534 -7.81 28.31 2.52
CA THR A 534 -6.61 28.93 3.08
C THR A 534 -6.78 30.45 3.20
N THR A 535 -5.72 31.17 3.49
CA THR A 535 -5.68 32.64 3.44
C THR A 535 -5.80 33.20 2.01
N VAL A 536 -5.63 32.37 1.00
CA VAL A 536 -5.75 32.76 -0.42
C VAL A 536 -7.08 32.22 -0.96
N PRO A 537 -8.02 33.09 -1.40
CA PRO A 537 -9.30 32.65 -1.97
C PRO A 537 -9.10 31.70 -3.14
N GLY A 538 -9.92 30.64 -3.22
CA GLY A 538 -9.82 29.60 -4.26
C GLY A 538 -8.70 28.59 -4.06
N ILE A 539 -7.84 28.76 -3.04
CA ILE A 539 -6.86 27.73 -2.63
C ILE A 539 -7.33 27.08 -1.33
N PHE A 540 -7.59 25.78 -1.41
CA PHE A 540 -8.08 24.94 -0.33
C PHE A 540 -6.98 23.99 0.16
N ALA A 541 -7.08 23.50 1.40
CA ALA A 541 -6.21 22.44 1.90
C ALA A 541 -7.03 21.39 2.66
N ALA A 542 -6.71 20.09 2.44
CA ALA A 542 -7.37 18.97 3.10
C ALA A 542 -6.41 17.84 3.43
N GLY A 543 -6.76 17.06 4.46
CA GLY A 543 -5.97 15.94 4.95
C GLY A 543 -4.80 16.37 5.82
N ASP A 544 -3.77 15.53 5.85
CA ASP A 544 -2.69 15.61 6.84
C ASP A 544 -1.79 16.85 6.72
N VAL A 545 -1.80 17.55 5.57
CA VAL A 545 -1.07 18.80 5.35
C VAL A 545 -1.65 19.96 6.16
N ARG A 546 -2.91 19.86 6.57
CA ARG A 546 -3.65 20.90 7.25
C ARG A 546 -3.32 20.95 8.76
N ALA A 547 -3.23 22.16 9.33
CA ALA A 547 -3.18 22.38 10.77
C ALA A 547 -4.45 21.79 11.43
N GLY A 548 -4.32 21.20 12.60
CA GLY A 548 -5.45 20.60 13.32
C GLY A 548 -6.01 19.30 12.71
N SER A 549 -5.48 18.79 11.62
CA SER A 549 -5.92 17.53 10.98
C SER A 549 -5.83 16.33 11.93
N MET A 550 -6.85 15.50 11.93
CA MET A 550 -6.89 14.28 12.75
C MET A 550 -5.95 13.16 12.27
N LYS A 551 -5.27 13.32 11.16
CA LYS A 551 -4.32 12.35 10.56
C LYS A 551 -4.88 10.92 10.49
N ARG A 552 -6.09 10.80 9.92
CA ARG A 552 -6.78 9.53 9.69
C ARG A 552 -7.29 9.46 8.25
N VAL A 553 -7.25 8.28 7.66
CA VAL A 553 -7.74 8.04 6.29
C VAL A 553 -9.18 8.52 6.11
N ALA A 554 -10.07 8.17 7.04
CA ALA A 554 -11.47 8.57 6.98
C ALA A 554 -11.66 10.10 7.09
N SER A 555 -10.91 10.78 7.99
CA SER A 555 -10.96 12.23 8.13
C SER A 555 -10.45 12.92 6.86
N ALA A 556 -9.32 12.47 6.33
CA ALA A 556 -8.76 13.00 5.10
C ALA A 556 -9.72 12.83 3.91
N SER A 557 -10.35 11.65 3.77
CA SER A 557 -11.38 11.43 2.73
C SER A 557 -12.60 12.33 2.92
N GLY A 558 -13.06 12.51 4.16
CA GLY A 558 -14.18 13.41 4.47
C GLY A 558 -13.87 14.87 4.17
N GLU A 559 -12.66 15.35 4.52
CA GLU A 559 -12.21 16.70 4.19
C GLU A 559 -12.12 16.92 2.67
N GLY A 560 -11.52 15.96 1.93
CA GLY A 560 -11.45 16.03 0.47
C GLY A 560 -12.83 16.12 -0.19
N ALA A 561 -13.77 15.28 0.24
CA ALA A 561 -15.15 15.32 -0.25
C ALA A 561 -15.85 16.65 0.09
N ALA A 562 -15.71 17.13 1.33
CA ALA A 562 -16.33 18.39 1.77
C ALA A 562 -15.77 19.62 1.05
N THR A 563 -14.51 19.57 0.60
CA THR A 563 -13.89 20.67 -0.17
C THR A 563 -14.64 20.94 -1.47
N VAL A 564 -15.20 19.93 -2.13
CA VAL A 564 -15.87 20.10 -3.43
C VAL A 564 -17.08 21.05 -3.35
N ALA A 565 -17.87 20.94 -2.27
CA ALA A 565 -18.97 21.88 -2.04
C ALA A 565 -18.47 23.33 -1.85
N LEU A 566 -17.32 23.52 -1.23
CA LEU A 566 -16.69 24.83 -1.07
C LEU A 566 -16.13 25.36 -2.38
N VAL A 567 -15.57 24.48 -3.21
CA VAL A 567 -15.14 24.82 -4.59
C VAL A 567 -16.33 25.30 -5.41
N HIS A 568 -17.47 24.58 -5.40
CA HIS A 568 -18.68 25.04 -6.10
C HIS A 568 -19.13 26.41 -5.60
N ALA A 569 -19.10 26.65 -4.29
CA ALA A 569 -19.45 27.96 -3.73
C ALA A 569 -18.49 29.05 -4.24
N HIS A 570 -17.19 28.78 -4.27
CA HIS A 570 -16.17 29.71 -4.79
C HIS A 570 -16.35 29.99 -6.29
N LEU A 571 -16.61 28.97 -7.11
CA LEU A 571 -16.77 29.12 -8.57
C LEU A 571 -18.03 29.89 -8.98
N ASN A 572 -19.03 29.99 -8.07
CA ASN A 572 -20.30 30.68 -8.30
C ASN A 572 -20.37 32.03 -7.58
N ALA A 573 -19.32 32.46 -6.87
CA ALA A 573 -19.28 33.76 -6.19
C ALA A 573 -18.79 34.85 -7.10
#